data_f5737c04d5df017b8ee4201fe5098bb9
#
_entry.id   f5737c04d5df017b8ee4201fe5098bb9
#
_cell.length_a   1.000
_cell.length_b   1.000
_cell.length_c   1.000
_cell.angle_alpha   90.00
_cell.angle_beta   90.00
_cell.angle_gamma   90.00
#
_symmetry.space_group_name_H-M   'P 1'
#
loop_
_entity.id
_entity.type
_entity.pdbx_description
1 polymer ?
#
loop_
_entity_poly.entity_id
_entity_poly.type
_entity_poly.pdbx_seq_one_letter_code
_entity_poly.pdbx_strand_id
1 'polypeptide(L)'
;MCIRDSAGAILSHDFVEAALMRRAGWGVWIAYDLPGSYEELPPNLLDELKRDRRWCHGNLMNFRLFLVRGMHAVHRVVFLTGVMSYLSAPLWLLFLVLSTCLLAIHTLMVPEYFLQPNQLYPLWPRWQPHEAIALFSATMTLLFLPKLLSVLLIWIKGAQAYGGRTRVLLSMLLEASCSVLLAPGRMLFH
;
A
#
# COMPACT_ATOMS: atom_id res chain seq x y z
N MET A 1 5.57 14.85 25.53
CA MET A 1 5.92 13.91 26.61
C MET A 1 6.54 12.68 25.95
N CYS A 2 7.87 12.59 25.90
CA CYS A 2 8.52 11.43 25.29
C CYS A 2 8.50 10.30 26.30
N ILE A 3 7.76 9.26 26.01
CA ILE A 3 7.82 8.01 26.78
C ILE A 3 9.17 7.38 26.44
N ARG A 4 10.19 7.69 27.24
CA ARG A 4 11.43 6.93 27.27
C ARG A 4 11.13 5.64 28.01
N ASP A 5 10.72 4.64 27.25
CA ASP A 5 10.59 3.31 27.80
C ASP A 5 11.94 2.60 27.71
N SER A 6 12.19 1.68 28.62
CA SER A 6 13.42 0.87 28.75
C SER A 6 13.76 0.01 27.51
N ALA A 7 12.95 0.10 26.45
CA ALA A 7 13.08 -0.62 25.17
C ALA A 7 13.60 0.22 23.99
N GLY A 8 14.08 1.46 24.21
CA GLY A 8 14.59 2.34 23.15
C GLY A 8 13.58 3.38 22.67
N ALA A 9 14.03 4.31 21.84
CA ALA A 9 13.20 5.41 21.30
C ALA A 9 12.12 4.85 20.35
N ILE A 10 10.85 5.12 20.65
CA ILE A 10 9.72 4.81 19.76
C ILE A 10 9.64 5.94 18.72
N LEU A 11 9.84 5.60 17.44
CA LEU A 11 9.91 6.57 16.34
C LEU A 11 8.54 7.04 15.84
N SER A 12 7.50 6.26 16.03
CA SER A 12 6.12 6.61 15.67
C SER A 12 5.23 6.28 16.85
N HIS A 13 5.11 7.23 17.77
CA HIS A 13 4.46 6.99 19.08
C HIS A 13 2.94 7.14 19.05
N ASP A 14 2.38 7.89 18.09
CA ASP A 14 0.96 8.24 18.08
C ASP A 14 0.03 7.01 18.13
N PHE A 15 0.26 6.03 17.25
CA PHE A 15 -0.52 4.78 17.23
C PHE A 15 -0.28 3.91 18.46
N VAL A 16 0.95 3.95 18.99
CA VAL A 16 1.33 3.18 20.18
C VAL A 16 0.69 3.77 21.42
N GLU A 17 0.72 5.09 21.59
CA GLU A 17 0.09 5.79 22.71
C GLU A 17 -1.42 5.51 22.73
N ALA A 18 -2.10 5.68 21.61
CA ALA A 18 -3.53 5.40 21.48
C ALA A 18 -3.86 3.95 21.84
N ALA A 19 -3.05 2.99 21.40
CA ALA A 19 -3.24 1.58 21.68
C ALA A 19 -3.02 1.24 23.14
N LEU A 20 -1.99 1.80 23.78
CA LEU A 20 -1.67 1.58 25.18
C LEU A 20 -2.68 2.25 26.12
N MET A 21 -3.12 3.47 25.81
CA MET A 21 -4.18 4.15 26.55
C MET A 21 -5.48 3.34 26.51
N ARG A 22 -5.86 2.85 25.33
CA ARG A 22 -7.06 2.03 25.18
C ARG A 22 -6.94 0.69 25.92
N ARG A 23 -5.76 0.08 25.92
CA ARG A 23 -5.47 -1.13 26.71
C ARG A 23 -5.59 -0.90 28.20
N ALA A 24 -5.21 0.29 28.67
CA ALA A 24 -5.33 0.69 30.08
C ALA A 24 -6.77 1.07 30.47
N GLY A 25 -7.74 0.98 29.56
CA GLY A 25 -9.15 1.29 29.83
C GLY A 25 -9.55 2.74 29.56
N TRP A 26 -8.64 3.58 29.07
CA TRP A 26 -8.94 4.98 28.73
C TRP A 26 -9.68 5.09 27.42
N GLY A 27 -10.57 6.07 27.31
CA GLY A 27 -11.20 6.46 26.05
C GLY A 27 -10.22 7.23 25.16
N VAL A 28 -10.12 6.86 23.88
CA VAL A 28 -9.33 7.58 22.89
C VAL A 28 -10.27 8.04 21.79
N TRP A 29 -10.31 9.34 21.55
CA TRP A 29 -11.23 9.99 20.62
C TRP A 29 -10.49 10.96 19.72
N ILE A 30 -10.97 11.14 18.49
CA ILE A 30 -10.48 12.17 17.57
C ILE A 30 -11.35 13.41 17.76
N ALA A 31 -10.74 14.51 18.18
CA ALA A 31 -11.41 15.81 18.29
C ALA A 31 -11.31 16.54 16.95
N TYR A 32 -12.23 16.26 16.04
CA TYR A 32 -12.27 16.88 14.70
C TYR A 32 -12.80 18.31 14.70
N ASP A 33 -13.39 18.76 15.83
CA ASP A 33 -13.99 20.09 15.96
C ASP A 33 -12.97 21.15 16.39
N LEU A 34 -11.75 20.75 16.77
CA LEU A 34 -10.70 21.67 17.23
C LEU A 34 -9.94 22.24 16.03
N PRO A 35 -10.05 23.55 15.75
CA PRO A 35 -9.24 24.22 14.75
C PRO A 35 -7.81 24.42 15.21
N GLY A 36 -6.89 24.69 14.28
CA GLY A 36 -5.51 25.11 14.60
C GLY A 36 -4.45 24.02 14.46
N SER A 37 -4.81 22.83 14.02
CA SER A 37 -3.84 21.79 13.67
C SER A 37 -3.72 21.68 12.15
N TYR A 38 -2.60 22.16 11.62
CA TYR A 38 -2.31 22.15 10.18
C TYR A 38 -0.98 21.47 9.93
N GLU A 39 -0.91 20.65 8.89
CA GLU A 39 0.32 20.01 8.43
C GLU A 39 0.50 20.32 6.95
N GLU A 40 1.72 20.66 6.56
CA GLU A 40 2.11 20.85 5.17
C GLU A 40 2.88 19.64 4.65
N LEU A 41 2.70 19.36 3.36
CA LEU A 41 3.49 18.34 2.69
C LEU A 41 4.95 18.81 2.55
N PRO A 42 5.92 17.88 2.56
CA PRO A 42 7.31 18.24 2.29
C PRO A 42 7.46 18.95 0.95
N PRO A 43 8.29 20.01 0.88
CA PRO A 43 8.41 20.86 -0.30
C PRO A 43 9.08 20.15 -1.49
N ASN A 44 9.74 19.05 -1.25
CA ASN A 44 10.45 18.30 -2.27
C ASN A 44 10.37 16.77 -2.04
N LEU A 45 10.58 16.03 -3.12
CA LEU A 45 10.52 14.55 -3.11
C LEU A 45 11.54 13.92 -2.17
N LEU A 46 12.74 14.53 -2.03
CA LEU A 46 13.80 13.97 -1.18
C LEU A 46 13.42 14.00 0.31
N ASP A 47 12.80 15.07 0.75
CA ASP A 47 12.34 15.19 2.15
C ASP A 47 11.11 14.31 2.40
N GLU A 48 10.25 14.13 1.40
CA GLU A 48 9.17 13.15 1.44
C GLU A 48 9.72 11.73 1.64
N LEU A 49 10.69 11.30 0.85
CA LEU A 49 11.32 9.99 0.96
C LEU A 49 12.03 9.78 2.31
N LYS A 50 12.71 10.81 2.83
CA LYS A 50 13.32 10.74 4.17
C LYS A 50 12.26 10.59 5.27
N ARG A 51 11.12 11.30 5.14
CA ARG A 51 10.00 11.18 6.05
C ARG A 51 9.40 9.77 5.99
N ASP A 52 9.13 9.28 4.81
CA ASP A 52 8.60 7.93 4.55
C ASP A 52 9.51 6.85 5.14
N ARG A 53 10.82 6.96 4.96
CA ARG A 53 11.78 6.03 5.57
C ARG A 53 11.70 6.00 7.10
N ARG A 54 11.56 7.16 7.74
CA ARG A 54 11.37 7.22 9.21
C ARG A 54 10.08 6.55 9.64
N TRP A 55 9.00 6.78 8.90
CA TRP A 55 7.71 6.17 9.18
C TRP A 55 7.71 4.66 8.94
N CYS A 56 8.35 4.20 7.87
CA CYS A 56 8.56 2.78 7.61
C CYS A 56 9.27 2.11 8.80
N HIS A 57 10.38 2.69 9.23
CA HIS A 57 11.12 2.17 10.39
C HIS A 57 10.27 2.14 11.67
N GLY A 58 9.53 3.23 11.94
CA GLY A 58 8.63 3.32 13.08
C GLY A 58 7.52 2.26 13.05
N ASN A 59 6.88 2.07 11.91
CA ASN A 59 5.82 1.07 11.75
C ASN A 59 6.34 -0.37 11.90
N LEU A 60 7.52 -0.67 11.33
CA LEU A 60 8.15 -2.00 11.48
C LEU A 60 8.53 -2.29 12.94
N MET A 61 9.05 -1.30 13.68
CA MET A 61 9.35 -1.46 15.11
C MET A 61 8.06 -1.69 15.92
N ASN A 62 7.00 -0.93 15.63
CA ASN A 62 5.74 -0.97 16.34
C ASN A 62 4.96 -2.27 16.08
N PHE A 63 5.30 -3.02 15.03
CA PHE A 63 4.67 -4.31 14.74
C PHE A 63 4.85 -5.34 15.86
N ARG A 64 5.87 -5.20 16.70
CA ARG A 64 6.05 -6.04 17.89
C ARG A 64 4.85 -6.00 18.82
N LEU A 65 4.12 -4.86 18.85
CA LEU A 65 2.93 -4.67 19.66
C LEU A 65 1.72 -5.46 19.13
N PHE A 66 1.74 -5.89 17.88
CA PHE A 66 0.69 -6.73 17.30
C PHE A 66 0.45 -8.02 18.10
N LEU A 67 1.53 -8.62 18.62
CA LEU A 67 1.49 -9.88 19.38
C LEU A 67 1.24 -9.69 20.88
N VAL A 68 1.24 -8.46 21.38
CA VAL A 68 1.07 -8.19 22.82
C VAL A 68 -0.33 -8.54 23.29
N ARG A 69 -0.42 -9.23 24.43
CA ARG A 69 -1.70 -9.62 25.05
C ARG A 69 -2.46 -8.39 25.55
N GLY A 70 -3.80 -8.42 25.40
CA GLY A 70 -4.67 -7.35 25.88
C GLY A 70 -4.83 -6.17 24.89
N MET A 71 -4.26 -6.23 23.69
CA MET A 71 -4.52 -5.26 22.62
C MET A 71 -5.87 -5.52 21.96
N HIS A 72 -6.64 -4.45 21.73
CA HIS A 72 -7.88 -4.53 20.96
C HIS A 72 -7.62 -4.89 19.49
N ALA A 73 -8.55 -5.63 18.88
CA ALA A 73 -8.44 -6.07 17.48
C ALA A 73 -8.22 -4.91 16.51
N VAL A 74 -8.88 -3.76 16.73
CA VAL A 74 -8.73 -2.56 15.89
C VAL A 74 -7.28 -2.08 15.85
N HIS A 75 -6.59 -1.99 16.99
CA HIS A 75 -5.19 -1.56 17.04
C HIS A 75 -4.25 -2.57 16.37
N ARG A 76 -4.56 -3.86 16.49
CA ARG A 76 -3.81 -4.91 15.76
C ARG A 76 -3.93 -4.71 14.24
N VAL A 77 -5.13 -4.43 13.74
CA VAL A 77 -5.34 -4.12 12.31
C VAL A 77 -4.56 -2.87 11.91
N VAL A 78 -4.55 -1.81 12.73
CA VAL A 78 -3.77 -0.60 12.45
C VAL A 78 -2.28 -0.90 12.35
N PHE A 79 -1.70 -1.67 13.28
CA PHE A 79 -0.28 -2.07 13.20
C PHE A 79 0.02 -2.93 11.97
N LEU A 80 -0.86 -3.88 11.65
CA LEU A 80 -0.72 -4.70 10.46
C LEU A 80 -0.77 -3.85 9.19
N THR A 81 -1.75 -2.95 9.07
CA THR A 81 -1.89 -2.03 7.93
C THR A 81 -0.67 -1.12 7.81
N GLY A 82 -0.16 -0.61 8.93
CA GLY A 82 1.06 0.22 8.96
C GLY A 82 2.28 -0.51 8.42
N VAL A 83 2.47 -1.78 8.74
CA VAL A 83 3.57 -2.59 8.18
C VAL A 83 3.32 -2.94 6.72
N MET A 84 2.11 -3.36 6.38
CA MET A 84 1.77 -3.78 5.02
C MET A 84 1.86 -2.64 4.01
N SER A 85 1.64 -1.38 4.42
CA SER A 85 1.80 -0.22 3.55
C SER A 85 3.23 -0.05 3.03
N TYR A 86 4.24 -0.50 3.77
CA TYR A 86 5.64 -0.49 3.36
C TYR A 86 6.12 -1.82 2.78
N LEU A 87 5.69 -2.94 3.37
CA LEU A 87 6.09 -4.27 2.91
C LEU A 87 5.51 -4.62 1.54
N SER A 88 4.38 -4.05 1.17
CA SER A 88 3.74 -4.29 -0.13
C SER A 88 4.64 -3.89 -1.31
N ALA A 89 5.41 -2.80 -1.20
CA ALA A 89 6.27 -2.32 -2.27
C ALA A 89 7.40 -3.32 -2.63
N PRO A 90 8.24 -3.81 -1.68
CA PRO A 90 9.25 -4.83 -1.99
C PRO A 90 8.61 -6.17 -2.41
N LEU A 91 7.45 -6.54 -1.88
CA LEU A 91 6.74 -7.74 -2.35
C LEU A 91 6.28 -7.61 -3.81
N TRP A 92 5.78 -6.44 -4.21
CA TRP A 92 5.47 -6.14 -5.61
C TRP A 92 6.71 -6.21 -6.50
N LEU A 93 7.81 -5.61 -6.08
CA LEU A 93 9.07 -5.67 -6.82
C LEU A 93 9.54 -7.11 -7.01
N LEU A 94 9.51 -7.90 -5.92
CA LEU A 94 9.84 -9.32 -5.98
C LEU A 94 8.94 -10.09 -6.95
N PHE A 95 7.64 -9.85 -6.89
CA PHE A 95 6.67 -10.45 -7.82
C PHE A 95 6.99 -10.10 -9.28
N LEU A 96 7.31 -8.84 -9.58
CA LEU A 96 7.67 -8.41 -10.94
C LEU A 96 8.96 -9.09 -11.42
N VAL A 97 9.99 -9.16 -10.56
CA VAL A 97 11.25 -9.83 -10.89
C VAL A 97 11.02 -11.32 -11.16
N LEU A 98 10.31 -12.02 -10.26
CA LEU A 98 10.02 -13.45 -10.43
C LEU A 98 9.19 -13.72 -11.69
N SER A 99 8.19 -12.90 -11.96
CA SER A 99 7.35 -13.01 -13.16
C SER A 99 8.17 -12.80 -14.44
N THR A 100 9.08 -11.84 -14.43
CA THR A 100 9.96 -11.56 -15.58
C THR A 100 10.98 -12.70 -15.77
N CYS A 101 11.56 -13.22 -14.69
CA CYS A 101 12.45 -14.38 -14.75
C CYS A 101 11.72 -15.63 -15.29
N LEU A 102 10.50 -15.88 -14.81
CA LEU A 102 9.70 -17.00 -15.27
C LEU A 102 9.36 -16.87 -16.76
N LEU A 103 8.97 -15.66 -17.21
CA LEU A 103 8.73 -15.39 -18.62
C LEU A 103 9.98 -15.59 -19.46
N ALA A 104 11.13 -15.10 -19.01
CA ALA A 104 12.41 -15.29 -19.71
C ALA A 104 12.80 -16.78 -19.82
N ILE A 105 12.63 -17.56 -18.74
CA ILE A 105 12.85 -19.00 -18.77
C ILE A 105 11.94 -19.66 -19.80
N HIS A 106 10.64 -19.35 -19.80
CA HIS A 106 9.68 -19.92 -20.75
C HIS A 106 9.98 -19.54 -22.21
N THR A 107 10.51 -18.35 -22.47
CA THR A 107 10.84 -17.91 -23.83
C THR A 107 12.17 -18.48 -24.33
N LEU A 108 13.12 -18.74 -23.42
CA LEU A 108 14.45 -19.28 -23.78
C LEU A 108 14.46 -20.81 -23.82
N MET A 109 13.60 -21.48 -23.09
CA MET A 109 13.48 -22.95 -23.14
C MET A 109 12.60 -23.34 -24.30
N VAL A 110 13.09 -24.25 -25.15
CA VAL A 110 12.28 -24.85 -26.21
C VAL A 110 11.19 -25.73 -25.55
N PRO A 111 9.93 -25.49 -25.80
CA PRO A 111 8.87 -26.28 -25.18
C PRO A 111 8.92 -27.72 -25.73
N GLU A 112 9.08 -28.67 -24.84
CA GLU A 112 8.95 -30.10 -25.16
C GLU A 112 7.46 -30.44 -25.27
N TYR A 113 6.98 -30.60 -26.50
CA TYR A 113 5.60 -30.97 -26.78
C TYR A 113 5.30 -32.45 -26.56
N PHE A 114 6.31 -33.32 -26.54
CA PHE A 114 6.22 -34.75 -26.38
C PHE A 114 7.00 -35.20 -25.15
N LEU A 115 6.31 -35.37 -24.03
CA LEU A 115 6.90 -35.76 -22.74
C LEU A 115 7.08 -37.28 -22.57
N GLN A 116 6.42 -38.11 -23.42
CA GLN A 116 6.49 -39.56 -23.34
C GLN A 116 6.91 -40.15 -24.69
N PRO A 117 7.78 -41.18 -24.70
CA PRO A 117 8.07 -41.93 -25.91
C PRO A 117 6.78 -42.63 -26.36
N ASN A 118 6.37 -42.45 -27.62
CA ASN A 118 5.12 -42.94 -28.25
C ASN A 118 3.87 -42.10 -27.98
N GLN A 119 4.01 -40.84 -27.54
CA GLN A 119 2.90 -39.93 -27.46
C GLN A 119 2.43 -39.53 -28.86
N LEU A 120 1.14 -39.80 -29.18
CA LEU A 120 0.55 -39.56 -30.51
C LEU A 120 0.15 -38.10 -30.74
N TYR A 121 -0.08 -37.36 -29.67
CA TYR A 121 -0.53 -35.96 -29.73
C TYR A 121 0.37 -35.06 -28.92
N PRO A 122 0.73 -33.85 -29.42
CA PRO A 122 1.50 -32.86 -28.66
C PRO A 122 0.68 -32.32 -27.50
N LEU A 123 1.35 -32.09 -26.34
CA LEU A 123 0.79 -31.36 -25.21
C LEU A 123 0.97 -29.89 -25.43
N TRP A 124 -0.09 -29.22 -25.82
CA TRP A 124 -0.08 -27.76 -25.98
C TRP A 124 -0.05 -27.05 -24.62
N PRO A 125 0.73 -25.96 -24.46
CA PRO A 125 0.67 -25.13 -23.27
C PRO A 125 -0.75 -24.62 -23.04
N ARG A 126 -1.27 -24.78 -21.83
CA ARG A 126 -2.62 -24.31 -21.52
C ARG A 126 -2.59 -22.77 -21.43
N TRP A 127 -3.22 -22.13 -22.38
CA TRP A 127 -3.44 -20.70 -22.38
C TRP A 127 -4.71 -20.38 -21.59
N GLN A 128 -4.58 -19.62 -20.49
CA GLN A 128 -5.69 -19.27 -19.60
C GLN A 128 -5.90 -17.74 -19.55
N PRO A 129 -6.28 -17.08 -20.63
CA PRO A 129 -6.42 -15.63 -20.69
C PRO A 129 -7.49 -15.09 -19.76
N HIS A 130 -8.54 -15.87 -19.48
CA HIS A 130 -9.63 -15.46 -18.59
C HIS A 130 -9.17 -15.25 -17.16
N GLU A 131 -8.30 -16.09 -16.63
CA GLU A 131 -7.74 -15.95 -15.28
C GLU A 131 -6.81 -14.72 -15.20
N ALA A 132 -5.99 -14.49 -16.21
CA ALA A 132 -5.12 -13.33 -16.29
C ALA A 132 -5.93 -12.02 -16.36
N ILE A 133 -6.98 -11.99 -17.18
CA ILE A 133 -7.88 -10.83 -17.29
C ILE A 133 -8.63 -10.60 -15.97
N ALA A 134 -9.13 -11.66 -15.33
CA ALA A 134 -9.84 -11.57 -14.06
C ALA A 134 -8.92 -11.01 -12.96
N LEU A 135 -7.69 -11.52 -12.84
CA LEU A 135 -6.71 -11.03 -11.88
C LEU A 135 -6.33 -9.56 -12.14
N PHE A 136 -6.06 -9.22 -13.40
CA PHE A 136 -5.76 -7.84 -13.79
C PHE A 136 -6.93 -6.90 -13.46
N SER A 137 -8.15 -7.28 -13.82
CA SER A 137 -9.35 -6.46 -13.55
C SER A 137 -9.61 -6.28 -12.06
N ALA A 138 -9.44 -7.34 -11.25
CA ALA A 138 -9.56 -7.25 -9.80
C ALA A 138 -8.50 -6.32 -9.21
N THR A 139 -7.25 -6.43 -9.65
CA THR A 139 -6.16 -5.57 -9.19
C THR A 139 -6.41 -4.11 -9.55
N MET A 140 -6.81 -3.82 -10.79
CA MET A 140 -7.14 -2.47 -11.23
C MET A 140 -8.33 -1.89 -10.46
N THR A 141 -9.36 -2.70 -10.24
CA THR A 141 -10.52 -2.27 -9.44
C THR A 141 -10.10 -1.89 -8.02
N LEU A 142 -9.36 -2.75 -7.32
CA LEU A 142 -8.90 -2.46 -5.96
C LEU A 142 -8.02 -1.22 -5.88
N LEU A 143 -7.20 -0.98 -6.90
CA LEU A 143 -6.28 0.17 -6.94
C LEU A 143 -7.00 1.49 -7.22
N PHE A 144 -7.92 1.50 -8.17
CA PHE A 144 -8.57 2.74 -8.62
C PHE A 144 -9.92 3.03 -7.96
N LEU A 145 -10.63 2.02 -7.45
CA LEU A 145 -11.93 2.19 -6.83
C LEU A 145 -11.95 3.24 -5.71
N PRO A 146 -11.00 3.28 -4.75
CA PRO A 146 -10.99 4.30 -3.71
C PRO A 146 -10.85 5.73 -4.27
N LYS A 147 -10.04 5.91 -5.31
CA LYS A 147 -9.86 7.21 -5.98
C LYS A 147 -11.12 7.65 -6.71
N LEU A 148 -11.77 6.73 -7.42
CA LEU A 148 -13.03 6.99 -8.12
C LEU A 148 -14.16 7.33 -7.14
N LEU A 149 -14.26 6.59 -6.03
CA LEU A 149 -15.23 6.88 -4.97
C LEU A 149 -14.98 8.25 -4.33
N SER A 150 -13.74 8.65 -4.13
CA SER A 150 -13.37 9.97 -3.62
C SER A 150 -13.82 11.09 -4.57
N VAL A 151 -13.57 10.95 -5.86
CA VAL A 151 -14.04 11.90 -6.88
C VAL A 151 -15.56 11.97 -6.92
N LEU A 152 -16.22 10.81 -6.88
CA LEU A 152 -17.68 10.74 -6.87
C LEU A 152 -18.26 11.42 -5.63
N LEU A 153 -17.68 11.21 -4.46
CA LEU A 153 -18.09 11.84 -3.21
C LEU A 153 -17.96 13.37 -3.28
N ILE A 154 -16.86 13.88 -3.84
CA ILE A 154 -16.64 15.31 -4.05
C ILE A 154 -17.69 15.88 -5.04
N TRP A 155 -18.02 15.13 -6.09
CA TRP A 155 -19.05 15.55 -7.05
C TRP A 155 -20.44 15.65 -6.44
N ILE A 156 -20.76 14.75 -5.50
CA ILE A 156 -22.05 14.74 -4.79
C ILE A 156 -22.09 15.85 -3.72
N LYS A 157 -21.02 16.01 -2.94
CA LYS A 157 -20.97 17.00 -1.84
C LYS A 157 -20.74 18.44 -2.30
N GLY A 158 -20.27 18.64 -3.52
CA GLY A 158 -20.03 19.96 -4.12
C GLY A 158 -18.61 20.17 -4.56
N ALA A 159 -18.36 20.06 -5.88
CA ALA A 159 -17.04 20.23 -6.47
C ALA A 159 -16.62 21.72 -6.61
N GLN A 160 -17.49 22.66 -6.29
CA GLN A 160 -17.23 24.10 -6.44
C GLN A 160 -16.04 24.57 -5.60
N ALA A 161 -15.93 24.10 -4.36
CA ALA A 161 -14.82 24.41 -3.46
C ALA A 161 -13.44 23.94 -4.00
N TYR A 162 -13.44 22.96 -4.91
CA TYR A 162 -12.23 22.37 -5.52
C TYR A 162 -11.99 22.84 -6.96
N GLY A 163 -12.66 23.91 -7.37
CA GLY A 163 -12.52 24.50 -8.71
C GLY A 163 -13.36 23.84 -9.82
N GLY A 164 -14.36 23.02 -9.44
CA GLY A 164 -15.31 22.39 -10.36
C GLY A 164 -15.00 20.94 -10.69
N ARG A 165 -15.99 20.23 -11.25
CA ARG A 165 -15.95 18.79 -11.53
C ARG A 165 -14.83 18.38 -12.46
N THR A 166 -14.58 19.15 -13.49
CA THR A 166 -13.53 18.86 -14.50
C THR A 166 -12.13 18.97 -13.92
N ARG A 167 -11.86 19.97 -13.09
CA ARG A 167 -10.56 20.14 -12.43
C ARG A 167 -10.27 19.01 -11.45
N VAL A 168 -11.26 18.58 -10.68
CA VAL A 168 -11.12 17.43 -9.76
C VAL A 168 -10.77 16.16 -10.53
N LEU A 169 -11.44 15.88 -11.65
CA LEU A 169 -11.14 14.72 -12.49
C LEU A 169 -9.73 14.80 -13.09
N LEU A 170 -9.36 15.97 -13.63
CA LEU A 170 -8.05 16.17 -14.22
C LEU A 170 -6.93 16.02 -13.19
N SER A 171 -7.13 16.56 -12.00
CA SER A 171 -6.19 16.41 -10.89
C SER A 171 -6.01 14.95 -10.48
N MET A 172 -7.10 14.18 -10.41
CA MET A 172 -7.04 12.73 -10.12
C MET A 172 -6.28 11.96 -11.21
N LEU A 173 -6.51 12.28 -12.48
CA LEU A 173 -5.80 11.63 -13.59
C LEU A 173 -4.31 11.96 -13.61
N LEU A 174 -3.95 13.23 -13.39
CA LEU A 174 -2.55 13.66 -13.29
C LEU A 174 -1.86 12.99 -12.10
N GLU A 175 -2.50 13.00 -10.93
CA GLU A 175 -1.98 12.34 -9.73
C GLU A 175 -1.78 10.84 -9.95
N ALA A 176 -2.74 10.14 -10.56
CA ALA A 176 -2.63 8.73 -10.88
C ALA A 176 -1.47 8.46 -11.85
N SER A 177 -1.32 9.27 -12.90
CA SER A 177 -0.23 9.16 -13.88
C SER A 177 1.14 9.38 -13.24
N CYS A 178 1.28 10.44 -12.44
CA CYS A 178 2.51 10.70 -11.70
C CYS A 178 2.83 9.58 -10.70
N SER A 179 1.83 9.05 -10.01
CA SER A 179 2.00 7.95 -9.06
C SER A 179 2.52 6.68 -9.74
N VAL A 180 1.99 6.34 -10.92
CA VAL A 180 2.45 5.20 -11.72
C VAL A 180 3.90 5.39 -12.17
N LEU A 181 4.25 6.58 -12.65
CA LEU A 181 5.62 6.88 -13.11
C LEU A 181 6.64 6.86 -11.96
N LEU A 182 6.25 7.31 -10.76
CA LEU A 182 7.12 7.34 -9.59
C LEU A 182 7.15 6.01 -8.82
N ALA A 183 6.22 5.09 -9.08
CA ALA A 183 6.11 3.82 -8.37
C ALA A 183 7.42 3.00 -8.36
N PRO A 184 8.13 2.80 -9.49
CA PRO A 184 9.39 2.03 -9.47
C PRO A 184 10.47 2.67 -8.60
N GLY A 185 10.57 4.01 -8.63
CA GLY A 185 11.50 4.75 -7.78
C GLY A 185 11.16 4.58 -6.30
N ARG A 186 9.89 4.72 -5.93
CA ARG A 186 9.43 4.53 -4.54
C ARG A 186 9.65 3.11 -4.04
N MET A 187 9.44 2.08 -4.88
CA MET A 187 9.69 0.68 -4.52
C MET A 187 11.15 0.41 -4.14
N LEU A 188 12.10 1.14 -4.71
CA LEU A 188 13.53 0.99 -4.40
C LEU A 188 13.94 1.72 -3.12
N PHE A 189 13.16 2.70 -2.66
CA PHE A 189 13.47 3.49 -1.46
C PHE A 189 12.90 2.87 -0.16
N HIS A 190 11.96 1.97 -0.25
CA HIS A 190 11.37 1.24 0.87
C HIS A 190 12.09 -0.09 1.12
#